data_f174d69a7be38b870fe7bbabfc214478
#
_entry.id   f174d69a7be38b870fe7bbabfc214478
#
_cell.length_a   1.000
_cell.length_b   1.000
_cell.length_c   1.000
_cell.angle_alpha   90.00
_cell.angle_beta   90.00
_cell.angle_gamma   90.00
#
_symmetry.space_group_name_H-M   'P 1'
#
loop_
_entity.id
_entity.type
_entity.pdbx_description
1 polymer ?
#
loop_
_entity_poly.entity_id
_entity_poly.type
_entity_poly.pdbx_seq_one_letter_code
_entity_poly.pdbx_strand_id
1 'polypeptide(L)'
;ENKIYKKISELSIMESFTLKERYDISNAQKLLHCDILDDETKGSLRKYLKYGKGGSVEVEYTQNEIGRLKIRVKALKDGESCMAQAFQWREMKSALCKKNYVDLDIVNCHPVLMEHVFIDKAYKCPVLTAYNKSREKFFKKMKKHGVNRDNCKILIMRMFYGGSVKAWCYDNNFKYENLKGSIVLDLDTELKENVKILLNTDELMKYRMEAEKNKGADYYNCDGTAMSYYLQTLECRCLMSMYKYLKGNGRKIGALIHDGVHLEKWVGEDEVKDFDDLINGMIPEVLKETGFSLKFKIKEFQHIEELDNIIVV
;
A
#
# COMPACT_ATOMS: atom_id res chain seq x y z
N GLU A 1 10.73 24.86 11.07
CA GLU A 1 10.92 23.57 11.76
C GLU A 1 10.00 22.54 11.11
N ASN A 2 10.54 21.41 10.65
CA ASN A 2 9.80 20.35 9.97
C ASN A 2 8.90 19.60 10.99
N LYS A 3 7.62 20.00 11.08
CA LYS A 3 6.68 19.47 12.08
C LYS A 3 6.33 18.00 11.84
N ILE A 4 6.19 17.59 10.57
CA ILE A 4 5.86 16.21 10.21
C ILE A 4 7.02 15.28 10.55
N TYR A 5 8.23 15.62 10.13
CA TYR A 5 9.43 14.81 10.42
C TYR A 5 9.64 14.62 11.92
N LYS A 6 9.52 15.72 12.69
CA LYS A 6 9.64 15.65 14.15
C LYS A 6 8.65 14.69 14.75
N LYS A 7 7.35 14.78 14.40
CA LYS A 7 6.33 13.86 14.87
C LYS A 7 6.64 12.41 14.51
N ILE A 8 6.99 12.15 13.25
CA ILE A 8 7.30 10.79 12.77
C ILE A 8 8.53 10.20 13.47
N SER A 9 9.57 11.01 13.70
CA SER A 9 10.81 10.55 14.40
C SER A 9 10.59 10.24 15.88
N GLU A 10 9.61 10.89 16.50
CA GLU A 10 9.23 10.67 17.90
C GLU A 10 8.31 9.45 18.10
N LEU A 11 7.71 8.90 17.03
CA LEU A 11 6.87 7.72 17.12
C LEU A 11 7.69 6.48 17.50
N SER A 12 7.33 5.87 18.62
CA SER A 12 7.95 4.62 19.05
C SER A 12 7.66 3.51 18.05
N ILE A 13 8.68 2.68 17.80
CA ILE A 13 8.53 1.43 17.04
C ILE A 13 7.83 0.43 17.96
N MET A 14 6.76 -0.19 17.45
CA MET A 14 6.08 -1.25 18.19
C MET A 14 6.90 -2.53 18.18
N GLU A 15 6.87 -3.24 19.32
CA GLU A 15 7.36 -4.62 19.38
C GLU A 15 6.58 -5.53 18.41
N SER A 16 7.18 -6.66 18.06
CA SER A 16 6.51 -7.66 17.23
C SER A 16 5.20 -8.12 17.86
N PHE A 17 4.18 -8.30 17.02
CA PHE A 17 2.87 -8.79 17.44
C PHE A 17 2.32 -9.78 16.42
N THR A 18 1.34 -10.58 16.85
CA THR A 18 0.73 -11.62 16.01
C THR A 18 -0.72 -11.28 15.72
N LEU A 19 -1.12 -11.46 14.46
CA LEU A 19 -2.52 -11.43 14.03
C LEU A 19 -2.95 -12.81 13.52
N LYS A 20 -4.26 -13.07 13.52
CA LYS A 20 -4.87 -14.26 12.93
C LYS A 20 -5.52 -13.88 11.62
N GLU A 21 -4.89 -14.26 10.52
CA GLU A 21 -5.45 -14.10 9.18
C GLU A 21 -6.47 -15.20 8.94
N ARG A 22 -7.75 -14.84 8.96
CA ARG A 22 -8.85 -15.76 8.62
C ARG A 22 -9.02 -15.88 7.11
N TYR A 23 -9.40 -17.05 6.66
CA TYR A 23 -9.71 -17.29 5.26
C TYR A 23 -10.98 -18.16 5.09
N ASP A 24 -11.64 -18.03 3.94
CA ASP A 24 -12.76 -18.90 3.57
C ASP A 24 -12.22 -20.26 3.11
N ILE A 25 -12.51 -21.31 3.91
CA ILE A 25 -12.03 -22.67 3.66
C ILE A 25 -12.60 -23.22 2.34
N SER A 26 -13.90 -22.99 2.07
CA SER A 26 -14.55 -23.44 0.85
C SER A 26 -13.92 -22.81 -0.39
N ASN A 27 -13.75 -21.49 -0.38
CA ASN A 27 -13.10 -20.79 -1.48
C ASN A 27 -11.63 -21.16 -1.63
N ALA A 28 -10.92 -21.43 -0.53
CA ALA A 28 -9.54 -21.92 -0.59
C ALA A 28 -9.45 -23.28 -1.33
N GLN A 29 -10.38 -24.20 -1.06
CA GLN A 29 -10.46 -25.48 -1.76
C GLN A 29 -10.79 -25.27 -3.24
N LYS A 30 -11.80 -24.45 -3.56
CA LYS A 30 -12.17 -24.14 -4.94
C LYS A 30 -11.00 -23.57 -5.74
N LEU A 31 -10.24 -22.63 -5.16
CA LEU A 31 -9.05 -22.03 -5.81
C LEU A 31 -7.98 -23.04 -6.17
N LEU A 32 -7.82 -24.12 -5.40
CA LEU A 32 -6.87 -25.19 -5.71
C LEU A 32 -7.28 -26.04 -6.91
N HIS A 33 -8.58 -26.08 -7.23
CA HIS A 33 -9.18 -26.89 -8.30
C HIS A 33 -9.56 -26.09 -9.56
N CYS A 34 -9.47 -24.75 -9.54
CA CYS A 34 -9.81 -23.91 -10.68
C CYS A 34 -8.56 -23.46 -11.46
N ASP A 35 -8.78 -22.97 -12.68
CA ASP A 35 -7.72 -22.48 -13.57
C ASP A 35 -7.42 -20.98 -13.43
N ILE A 36 -8.03 -20.31 -12.44
CA ILE A 36 -7.78 -18.87 -12.14
C ILE A 36 -6.34 -18.65 -11.69
N LEU A 37 -5.79 -19.60 -10.93
CA LEU A 37 -4.43 -19.55 -10.42
C LEU A 37 -3.54 -20.52 -11.21
N ASP A 38 -2.34 -20.06 -11.54
CA ASP A 38 -1.29 -20.93 -12.06
C ASP A 38 -0.77 -21.91 -10.98
N ASP A 39 0.02 -22.88 -11.40
CA ASP A 39 0.52 -23.93 -10.49
C ASP A 39 1.45 -23.41 -9.41
N GLU A 40 2.23 -22.36 -9.69
CA GLU A 40 3.10 -21.70 -8.72
C GLU A 40 2.27 -21.03 -7.62
N THR A 41 1.25 -20.27 -8.00
CA THR A 41 0.32 -19.61 -7.07
C THR A 41 -0.48 -20.63 -6.27
N LYS A 42 -0.96 -21.72 -6.90
CA LYS A 42 -1.59 -22.85 -6.18
C LYS A 42 -0.63 -23.49 -5.19
N GLY A 43 0.65 -23.64 -5.55
CA GLY A 43 1.70 -24.13 -4.65
C GLY A 43 1.88 -23.23 -3.43
N SER A 44 1.88 -21.91 -3.63
CA SER A 44 1.93 -20.91 -2.56
C SER A 44 0.70 -20.98 -1.65
N LEU A 45 -0.50 -21.14 -2.23
CA LEU A 45 -1.74 -21.34 -1.47
C LEU A 45 -1.70 -22.60 -0.63
N ARG A 46 -1.26 -23.75 -1.19
CA ARG A 46 -1.09 -25.00 -0.41
C ARG A 46 -0.16 -24.82 0.78
N LYS A 47 0.96 -24.10 0.61
CA LYS A 47 1.87 -23.77 1.71
C LYS A 47 1.17 -22.94 2.79
N TYR A 48 0.42 -21.90 2.41
CA TYR A 48 -0.32 -21.07 3.34
C TYR A 48 -1.35 -21.90 4.13
N LEU A 49 -2.15 -22.72 3.45
CA LEU A 49 -3.17 -23.56 4.08
C LEU A 49 -2.57 -24.63 5.00
N LYS A 50 -1.36 -25.15 4.70
CA LYS A 50 -0.65 -26.11 5.56
C LYS A 50 -0.43 -25.59 6.99
N TYR A 51 -0.22 -24.28 7.13
CA TYR A 51 -0.04 -23.63 8.43
C TYR A 51 -1.36 -23.15 9.04
N GLY A 52 -2.47 -23.32 8.34
CA GLY A 52 -3.80 -22.93 8.80
C GLY A 52 -4.41 -23.93 9.77
N LYS A 53 -5.05 -23.40 10.82
CA LYS A 53 -5.86 -24.20 11.74
C LYS A 53 -7.24 -23.56 11.88
N GLY A 54 -8.30 -24.34 11.60
CA GLY A 54 -9.68 -23.86 11.73
C GLY A 54 -9.98 -22.62 10.86
N GLY A 55 -9.46 -22.54 9.64
CA GLY A 55 -9.67 -21.40 8.74
C GLY A 55 -8.89 -20.13 9.10
N SER A 56 -7.79 -20.23 9.83
CA SER A 56 -6.92 -19.09 10.14
C SER A 56 -5.43 -19.45 10.17
N VAL A 57 -4.58 -18.50 9.84
CA VAL A 57 -3.11 -18.60 9.91
C VAL A 57 -2.61 -17.52 10.88
N GLU A 58 -1.68 -17.90 11.79
CA GLU A 58 -1.02 -16.91 12.65
C GLU A 58 0.15 -16.27 11.91
N VAL A 59 0.14 -14.94 11.87
CA VAL A 59 1.12 -14.13 11.16
C VAL A 59 1.73 -13.12 12.12
N GLU A 60 3.06 -13.08 12.15
CA GLU A 60 3.85 -12.15 12.95
C GLU A 60 4.19 -10.91 12.12
N TYR A 61 4.02 -9.76 12.73
CA TYR A 61 4.32 -8.44 12.19
C TYR A 61 5.40 -7.79 13.02
N THR A 62 6.49 -7.37 12.39
CA THR A 62 7.59 -6.65 13.04
C THR A 62 7.74 -5.29 12.36
N GLN A 63 7.70 -4.23 13.14
CA GLN A 63 7.89 -2.88 12.64
C GLN A 63 9.37 -2.57 12.50
N ASN A 64 9.81 -2.26 11.27
CA ASN A 64 11.17 -1.83 11.01
C ASN A 64 11.32 -0.30 11.20
N GLU A 65 12.54 0.15 11.41
CA GLU A 65 12.85 1.59 11.42
C GLU A 65 12.65 2.20 10.03
N ILE A 66 13.04 1.48 8.99
CA ILE A 66 12.96 1.89 7.59
C ILE A 66 12.06 0.93 6.81
N GLY A 67 11.16 1.50 6.02
CA GLY A 67 10.29 0.76 5.11
C GLY A 67 9.05 0.19 5.79
N ARG A 68 8.51 -0.86 5.17
CA ARG A 68 7.28 -1.54 5.58
C ARG A 68 7.49 -2.52 6.72
N LEU A 69 6.39 -3.00 7.26
CA LEU A 69 6.40 -4.12 8.23
C LEU A 69 7.06 -5.35 7.61
N LYS A 70 7.88 -6.03 8.40
CA LYS A 70 8.27 -7.40 8.11
C LYS A 70 7.13 -8.31 8.53
N ILE A 71 6.68 -9.16 7.62
CA ILE A 71 5.52 -10.02 7.79
C ILE A 71 5.96 -11.47 7.58
N ARG A 72 5.67 -12.35 8.54
CA ARG A 72 6.05 -13.75 8.50
C ARG A 72 4.94 -14.63 9.06
N VAL A 73 4.59 -15.71 8.38
CA VAL A 73 3.76 -16.76 8.97
C VAL A 73 4.52 -17.37 10.16
N LYS A 74 3.91 -17.33 11.35
CA LYS A 74 4.58 -17.61 12.62
C LYS A 74 5.13 -19.04 12.74
N ALA A 75 4.44 -20.01 12.14
CA ALA A 75 4.81 -21.42 12.20
C ALA A 75 5.96 -21.82 11.25
N LEU A 76 6.46 -20.88 10.42
CA LEU A 76 7.58 -21.15 9.50
C LEU A 76 8.88 -21.44 10.25
N LYS A 77 9.58 -22.50 9.81
CA LYS A 77 10.95 -22.77 10.23
C LYS A 77 11.94 -21.84 9.52
N ASP A 78 13.17 -21.80 10.00
CA ASP A 78 14.22 -21.03 9.34
C ASP A 78 14.46 -21.55 7.92
N GLY A 79 14.57 -20.61 6.95
CA GLY A 79 14.73 -20.93 5.55
C GLY A 79 13.43 -21.22 4.77
N GLU A 80 12.30 -21.39 5.47
CA GLU A 80 10.99 -21.53 4.81
C GLU A 80 10.38 -20.17 4.46
N SER A 81 9.64 -20.11 3.35
CA SER A 81 8.86 -18.95 2.95
C SER A 81 7.42 -19.32 2.67
N CYS A 82 6.49 -18.46 3.07
CA CYS A 82 5.07 -18.59 2.80
C CYS A 82 4.44 -17.19 2.66
N MET A 83 3.57 -17.01 1.69
CA MET A 83 2.89 -15.74 1.47
C MET A 83 1.72 -15.56 2.45
N ALA A 84 1.86 -14.60 3.37
CA ALA A 84 0.75 -14.04 4.15
C ALA A 84 -0.20 -13.24 3.23
N GLN A 85 -1.42 -12.90 3.73
CA GLN A 85 -2.45 -12.18 2.94
C GLN A 85 -1.94 -10.88 2.31
N ALA A 86 -0.99 -10.21 2.95
CA ALA A 86 -0.38 -8.99 2.41
C ALA A 86 0.29 -9.18 1.03
N PHE A 87 0.79 -10.37 0.74
CA PHE A 87 1.54 -10.69 -0.48
C PHE A 87 0.75 -11.56 -1.47
N GLN A 88 -0.49 -11.93 -1.14
CA GLN A 88 -1.33 -12.73 -2.02
C GLN A 88 -1.81 -11.93 -3.23
N TRP A 89 -1.97 -12.62 -4.36
CA TRP A 89 -2.58 -12.06 -5.55
C TRP A 89 -4.01 -11.56 -5.27
N ARG A 90 -4.42 -10.56 -6.02
CA ARG A 90 -5.68 -9.84 -5.77
C ARG A 90 -6.89 -10.76 -5.80
N GLU A 91 -6.95 -11.65 -6.79
CA GLU A 91 -8.04 -12.63 -6.98
C GLU A 91 -8.05 -13.62 -5.80
N MET A 92 -6.91 -14.22 -5.49
CA MET A 92 -6.76 -15.13 -4.35
C MET A 92 -7.16 -14.45 -3.04
N LYS A 93 -6.64 -13.25 -2.79
CA LYS A 93 -6.97 -12.47 -1.59
C LYS A 93 -8.48 -12.18 -1.52
N SER A 94 -9.09 -11.77 -2.63
CA SER A 94 -10.53 -11.49 -2.69
C SER A 94 -11.36 -12.73 -2.35
N ALA A 95 -11.03 -13.87 -2.92
CA ALA A 95 -11.74 -15.14 -2.64
C ALA A 95 -11.60 -15.58 -1.18
N LEU A 96 -10.40 -15.45 -0.60
CA LEU A 96 -10.12 -15.90 0.76
C LEU A 96 -10.67 -14.95 1.84
N CYS A 97 -10.71 -13.65 1.56
CA CYS A 97 -10.94 -12.61 2.56
C CYS A 97 -12.36 -12.04 2.57
N LYS A 98 -13.04 -12.01 1.42
CA LYS A 98 -14.36 -11.36 1.23
C LYS A 98 -15.40 -11.71 2.27
N LYS A 99 -15.45 -12.97 2.71
CA LYS A 99 -16.40 -13.45 3.71
C LYS A 99 -16.15 -12.87 5.09
N ASN A 100 -14.88 -12.70 5.46
CA ASN A 100 -14.48 -12.39 6.84
C ASN A 100 -14.18 -10.91 7.06
N TYR A 101 -13.80 -10.17 6.01
CA TYR A 101 -13.20 -8.84 6.15
C TYR A 101 -13.83 -7.81 5.22
N VAL A 102 -13.64 -6.56 5.62
CA VAL A 102 -13.62 -5.39 4.74
C VAL A 102 -12.17 -4.91 4.61
N ASP A 103 -11.83 -4.33 3.46
CA ASP A 103 -10.51 -3.76 3.18
C ASP A 103 -10.57 -2.24 3.42
N LEU A 104 -10.05 -1.79 4.56
CA LEU A 104 -9.97 -0.36 4.93
C LEU A 104 -8.63 0.20 4.52
N ASP A 105 -8.61 1.21 3.64
CA ASP A 105 -7.43 1.64 2.91
C ASP A 105 -7.24 3.16 2.93
N ILE A 106 -6.00 3.62 2.96
CA ILE A 106 -5.66 5.04 2.82
C ILE A 106 -5.88 5.45 1.35
N VAL A 107 -6.61 6.53 1.15
CA VAL A 107 -6.89 7.02 -0.21
C VAL A 107 -5.66 7.70 -0.79
N ASN A 108 -5.11 7.14 -1.90
CA ASN A 108 -4.00 7.73 -2.63
C ASN A 108 -2.76 7.97 -1.75
N CYS A 109 -2.38 6.98 -0.95
CA CYS A 109 -1.43 7.10 0.17
C CYS A 109 -0.14 7.85 -0.19
N HIS A 110 0.75 7.29 -1.02
CA HIS A 110 2.06 7.88 -1.31
C HIS A 110 2.00 9.28 -1.94
N PRO A 111 1.12 9.56 -2.93
CA PRO A 111 0.93 10.92 -3.44
C PRO A 111 0.52 11.95 -2.37
N VAL A 112 -0.38 11.56 -1.46
CA VAL A 112 -0.82 12.44 -0.38
C VAL A 112 0.29 12.67 0.64
N LEU A 113 1.01 11.62 1.04
CA LEU A 113 2.16 11.74 1.93
C LEU A 113 3.24 12.65 1.35
N MET A 114 3.56 12.50 0.06
CA MET A 114 4.53 13.34 -0.63
C MET A 114 4.11 14.81 -0.66
N GLU A 115 2.84 15.09 -0.96
CA GLU A 115 2.30 16.46 -0.94
C GLU A 115 2.46 17.09 0.44
N HIS A 116 2.09 16.38 1.50
CA HIS A 116 2.26 16.87 2.87
C HIS A 116 3.73 17.17 3.22
N VAL A 117 4.65 16.30 2.81
CA VAL A 117 6.09 16.52 3.02
C VAL A 117 6.56 17.78 2.28
N PHE A 118 6.15 17.97 1.03
CA PHE A 118 6.53 19.15 0.25
C PHE A 118 5.97 20.44 0.87
N ILE A 119 4.70 20.44 1.29
CA ILE A 119 4.07 21.59 1.94
C ILE A 119 4.76 21.92 3.27
N ASP A 120 5.05 20.90 4.10
CA ASP A 120 5.74 21.11 5.39
C ASP A 120 7.15 21.70 5.24
N LYS A 121 7.79 21.42 4.10
CA LYS A 121 9.10 21.99 3.72
C LYS A 121 9.00 23.28 2.90
N ALA A 122 7.80 23.82 2.71
CA ALA A 122 7.53 24.99 1.87
C ALA A 122 7.95 24.83 0.39
N TYR A 123 7.97 23.58 -0.13
CA TYR A 123 8.20 23.33 -1.54
C TYR A 123 6.90 23.54 -2.34
N LYS A 124 7.02 24.17 -3.51
CA LYS A 124 5.86 24.37 -4.41
C LYS A 124 5.52 23.06 -5.11
N CYS A 125 4.28 22.60 -4.96
CA CYS A 125 3.79 21.36 -5.58
C CYS A 125 2.35 21.49 -6.15
N PRO A 126 2.05 22.51 -6.96
CA PRO A 126 0.69 22.77 -7.43
C PRO A 126 0.13 21.65 -8.31
N VAL A 127 0.96 20.97 -9.10
CA VAL A 127 0.51 19.87 -9.98
C VAL A 127 0.18 18.64 -9.16
N LEU A 128 0.98 18.28 -8.16
CA LEU A 128 0.72 17.19 -7.22
C LEU A 128 -0.53 17.49 -6.38
N THR A 129 -0.69 18.72 -5.90
CA THR A 129 -1.91 19.15 -5.19
C THR A 129 -3.15 19.01 -6.07
N ALA A 130 -3.10 19.42 -7.32
CA ALA A 130 -4.20 19.25 -8.26
C ALA A 130 -4.52 17.78 -8.55
N TYR A 131 -3.50 16.92 -8.64
CA TYR A 131 -3.66 15.48 -8.76
C TYR A 131 -4.38 14.89 -7.55
N ASN A 132 -3.91 15.17 -6.33
CA ASN A 132 -4.50 14.66 -5.09
C ASN A 132 -5.93 15.16 -4.87
N LYS A 133 -6.19 16.42 -5.22
CA LYS A 133 -7.55 17.00 -5.13
C LYS A 133 -8.55 16.32 -6.06
N SER A 134 -8.13 15.92 -7.26
CA SER A 134 -9.04 15.32 -8.25
C SER A 134 -8.32 14.40 -9.24
N ARG A 135 -7.92 13.22 -8.75
CA ARG A 135 -7.24 12.19 -9.54
C ARG A 135 -7.99 11.78 -10.80
N GLU A 136 -9.31 11.68 -10.73
CA GLU A 136 -10.12 11.32 -11.90
C GLU A 136 -10.11 12.39 -13.01
N LYS A 137 -10.04 13.68 -12.63
CA LYS A 137 -9.86 14.77 -13.62
C LYS A 137 -8.48 14.68 -14.29
N PHE A 138 -7.46 14.31 -13.52
CA PHE A 138 -6.12 14.09 -14.05
C PHE A 138 -6.12 12.95 -15.06
N PHE A 139 -6.72 11.80 -14.72
CA PHE A 139 -6.83 10.67 -15.64
C PHE A 139 -7.63 10.99 -16.92
N LYS A 140 -8.71 11.78 -16.81
CA LYS A 140 -9.45 12.25 -17.99
C LYS A 140 -8.60 13.12 -18.92
N LYS A 141 -7.70 13.97 -18.37
CA LYS A 141 -6.75 14.73 -19.18
C LYS A 141 -5.75 13.81 -19.89
N MET A 142 -5.23 12.79 -19.18
CA MET A 142 -4.28 11.84 -19.74
C MET A 142 -4.89 10.95 -20.82
N LYS A 143 -6.18 10.62 -20.73
CA LYS A 143 -6.89 9.87 -21.77
C LYS A 143 -6.85 10.59 -23.13
N LYS A 144 -6.82 11.93 -23.17
CA LYS A 144 -6.68 12.72 -24.41
C LYS A 144 -5.33 12.51 -25.09
N HIS A 145 -4.32 12.10 -24.34
CA HIS A 145 -2.99 11.76 -24.83
C HIS A 145 -2.84 10.25 -25.12
N GLY A 146 -3.93 9.47 -25.07
CA GLY A 146 -3.93 8.03 -25.34
C GLY A 146 -3.53 7.15 -24.16
N VAL A 147 -3.37 7.72 -22.95
CA VAL A 147 -3.01 6.96 -21.74
C VAL A 147 -4.27 6.58 -20.98
N ASN A 148 -4.57 5.30 -20.86
CA ASN A 148 -5.71 4.82 -20.08
C ASN A 148 -5.48 5.02 -18.56
N ARG A 149 -6.54 4.82 -17.77
CA ARG A 149 -6.53 5.09 -16.33
C ARG A 149 -5.49 4.25 -15.57
N ASP A 150 -5.38 2.98 -15.88
CA ASP A 150 -4.50 2.07 -15.13
C ASP A 150 -3.03 2.27 -15.53
N ASN A 151 -2.75 2.46 -16.80
CA ASN A 151 -1.44 2.86 -17.28
C ASN A 151 -0.99 4.21 -16.71
N CYS A 152 -1.92 5.16 -16.56
CA CYS A 152 -1.62 6.45 -15.92
C CYS A 152 -1.26 6.29 -14.45
N LYS A 153 -1.95 5.43 -13.69
CA LYS A 153 -1.58 5.13 -12.30
C LYS A 153 -0.17 4.54 -12.21
N ILE A 154 0.13 3.56 -13.06
CA ILE A 154 1.45 2.90 -13.08
C ILE A 154 2.54 3.92 -13.39
N LEU A 155 2.32 4.79 -14.39
CA LEU A 155 3.25 5.86 -14.76
C LEU A 155 3.52 6.81 -13.59
N ILE A 156 2.45 7.28 -12.93
CA ILE A 156 2.56 8.20 -11.80
C ILE A 156 3.31 7.54 -10.64
N MET A 157 2.98 6.32 -10.25
CA MET A 157 3.71 5.61 -9.19
C MET A 157 5.17 5.40 -9.54
N ARG A 158 5.48 5.09 -10.81
CA ARG A 158 6.86 5.00 -11.29
C ARG A 158 7.63 6.31 -11.11
N MET A 159 6.99 7.46 -11.39
CA MET A 159 7.61 8.78 -11.22
C MET A 159 7.93 9.07 -9.74
N PHE A 160 7.04 8.71 -8.81
CA PHE A 160 7.29 8.86 -7.37
C PHE A 160 8.53 8.11 -6.89
N TYR A 161 8.90 7.03 -7.57
CA TYR A 161 10.10 6.22 -7.27
C TYR A 161 11.26 6.49 -8.23
N GLY A 162 11.33 7.69 -8.78
CA GLY A 162 12.44 8.14 -9.64
C GLY A 162 12.50 7.49 -11.02
N GLY A 163 11.46 6.78 -11.43
CA GLY A 163 11.39 6.16 -12.75
C GLY A 163 11.15 7.18 -13.86
N SER A 164 11.77 6.95 -15.01
CA SER A 164 11.69 7.83 -16.18
C SER A 164 10.37 7.65 -16.95
N VAL A 165 9.72 8.77 -17.30
CA VAL A 165 8.57 8.78 -18.23
C VAL A 165 8.96 8.23 -19.61
N LYS A 166 10.18 8.55 -20.11
CA LYS A 166 10.66 8.02 -21.38
C LYS A 166 10.82 6.50 -21.37
N ALA A 167 11.39 5.95 -20.27
CA ALA A 167 11.51 4.51 -20.11
C ALA A 167 10.13 3.84 -20.03
N TRP A 168 9.16 4.45 -19.33
CA TRP A 168 7.80 3.95 -19.32
C TRP A 168 7.17 3.92 -20.71
N CYS A 169 7.38 4.98 -21.53
CA CYS A 169 6.90 5.01 -22.90
C CYS A 169 7.50 3.86 -23.72
N TYR A 170 8.79 3.59 -23.58
CA TYR A 170 9.47 2.49 -24.25
C TYR A 170 8.88 1.13 -23.85
N ASP A 171 8.75 0.88 -22.56
CA ASP A 171 8.24 -0.39 -22.01
C ASP A 171 6.78 -0.68 -22.43
N ASN A 172 6.00 0.38 -22.73
CA ASN A 172 4.58 0.27 -23.09
C ASN A 172 4.32 0.49 -24.59
N ASN A 173 5.36 0.51 -25.44
CA ASN A 173 5.27 0.83 -26.87
C ASN A 173 4.51 2.15 -27.14
N PHE A 174 4.72 3.15 -26.29
CA PHE A 174 4.04 4.44 -26.35
C PHE A 174 5.01 5.52 -26.84
N LYS A 175 4.54 6.38 -27.76
CA LYS A 175 5.38 7.47 -28.28
C LYS A 175 5.42 8.63 -27.28
N TYR A 176 6.64 8.98 -26.82
CA TYR A 176 6.86 10.07 -25.87
C TYR A 176 6.30 11.42 -26.37
N GLU A 177 6.34 11.64 -27.69
CA GLU A 177 5.82 12.85 -28.34
C GLU A 177 4.34 13.06 -28.07
N ASN A 178 3.56 12.00 -27.87
CA ASN A 178 2.14 12.08 -27.54
C ASN A 178 1.90 12.69 -26.15
N LEU A 179 2.90 12.70 -25.27
CA LEU A 179 2.82 13.31 -23.95
C LEU A 179 3.22 14.78 -23.91
N LYS A 180 3.74 15.35 -25.01
CA LYS A 180 4.12 16.76 -25.04
C LYS A 180 2.95 17.65 -24.67
N GLY A 181 3.18 18.60 -23.75
CA GLY A 181 2.14 19.49 -23.21
C GLY A 181 1.12 18.81 -22.29
N SER A 182 1.36 17.58 -21.87
CA SER A 182 0.49 16.89 -20.91
C SER A 182 0.85 17.25 -19.48
N ILE A 183 -0.16 17.23 -18.62
CA ILE A 183 -0.01 17.47 -17.17
C ILE A 183 0.89 16.43 -16.47
N VAL A 184 1.15 15.27 -17.09
CA VAL A 184 2.07 14.27 -16.53
C VAL A 184 3.52 14.71 -16.63
N LEU A 185 3.90 15.43 -17.71
CA LEU A 185 5.25 15.99 -17.83
C LEU A 185 5.47 17.18 -16.88
N ASP A 186 4.41 17.96 -16.62
CA ASP A 186 4.48 19.02 -15.60
C ASP A 186 4.68 18.40 -14.21
N LEU A 187 3.97 17.31 -13.89
CA LEU A 187 4.14 16.57 -12.65
C LEU A 187 5.53 15.93 -12.54
N ASP A 188 6.05 15.36 -13.63
CA ASP A 188 7.41 14.77 -13.66
C ASP A 188 8.49 15.81 -13.34
N THR A 189 8.35 17.01 -13.93
CA THR A 189 9.26 18.12 -13.66
C THR A 189 9.19 18.56 -12.20
N GLU A 190 7.96 18.81 -11.70
CA GLU A 190 7.73 19.23 -10.30
C GLU A 190 8.29 18.21 -9.30
N LEU A 191 8.05 16.91 -9.53
CA LEU A 191 8.55 15.85 -8.66
C LEU A 191 10.08 15.80 -8.68
N LYS A 192 10.72 15.84 -9.85
CA LYS A 192 12.18 15.79 -9.97
C LYS A 192 12.87 16.94 -9.25
N GLU A 193 12.35 18.15 -9.40
CA GLU A 193 12.90 19.34 -8.73
C GLU A 193 12.79 19.21 -7.21
N ASN A 194 11.60 18.90 -6.69
CA ASN A 194 11.38 18.81 -5.26
C ASN A 194 12.09 17.59 -4.62
N VAL A 195 12.08 16.44 -5.28
CA VAL A 195 12.77 15.23 -4.79
C VAL A 195 14.29 15.46 -4.74
N LYS A 196 14.87 16.13 -5.74
CA LYS A 196 16.29 16.47 -5.74
C LYS A 196 16.68 17.31 -4.52
N ILE A 197 15.85 18.29 -4.12
CA ILE A 197 16.09 19.10 -2.93
C ILE A 197 15.92 18.23 -1.68
N LEU A 198 14.85 17.45 -1.62
CA LEU A 198 14.53 16.59 -0.48
C LEU A 198 15.63 15.56 -0.18
N LEU A 199 16.18 14.91 -1.21
CA LEU A 199 17.26 13.92 -1.10
C LEU A 199 18.56 14.47 -0.50
N ASN A 200 18.76 15.77 -0.56
CA ASN A 200 19.93 16.45 0.04
C ASN A 200 19.68 16.91 1.49
N THR A 201 18.57 16.54 2.10
CA THR A 201 18.31 16.83 3.52
C THR A 201 18.86 15.74 4.43
N ASP A 202 19.24 16.08 5.65
CA ASP A 202 19.69 15.11 6.67
C ASP A 202 18.64 14.04 6.96
N GLU A 203 17.35 14.40 6.83
CA GLU A 203 16.22 13.51 7.00
C GLU A 203 16.29 12.29 6.06
N LEU A 204 16.72 12.49 4.80
CA LEU A 204 16.78 11.41 3.82
C LEU A 204 18.12 10.68 3.78
N MET A 205 19.13 11.15 4.46
CA MET A 205 20.46 10.53 4.44
C MET A 205 20.42 9.06 4.86
N LYS A 206 19.70 8.70 5.92
CA LYS A 206 19.58 7.30 6.37
C LYS A 206 18.92 6.38 5.34
N TYR A 207 17.96 6.88 4.57
CA TYR A 207 17.29 6.11 3.52
C TYR A 207 18.20 5.90 2.31
N ARG A 208 19.03 6.90 1.98
CA ARG A 208 20.07 6.75 0.94
C ARG A 208 21.11 5.72 1.34
N MET A 209 21.64 5.79 2.55
CA MET A 209 22.59 4.81 3.07
C MET A 209 22.01 3.40 3.06
N GLU A 210 20.74 3.22 3.44
CA GLU A 210 20.08 1.91 3.40
C GLU A 210 19.85 1.43 1.95
N ALA A 211 19.52 2.35 1.03
CA ALA A 211 19.39 2.03 -0.40
C ALA A 211 20.73 1.58 -1.00
N GLU A 212 21.81 2.29 -0.71
CA GLU A 212 23.17 1.96 -1.15
C GLU A 212 23.63 0.60 -0.59
N LYS A 213 23.38 0.35 0.68
CA LYS A 213 23.69 -0.94 1.34
C LYS A 213 22.99 -2.11 0.68
N ASN A 214 21.72 -1.95 0.32
CA ASN A 214 20.88 -3.05 -0.18
C ASN A 214 20.99 -3.26 -1.70
N LYS A 215 21.38 -2.24 -2.46
CA LYS A 215 21.43 -2.26 -3.94
C LYS A 215 22.84 -2.12 -4.51
N GLY A 216 23.78 -1.65 -3.72
CA GLY A 216 25.11 -1.22 -4.17
C GLY A 216 25.13 0.26 -4.55
N ALA A 217 26.25 0.93 -4.28
CA ALA A 217 26.41 2.38 -4.53
C ALA A 217 26.26 2.76 -6.01
N ASP A 218 26.63 1.85 -6.91
CA ASP A 218 26.56 2.06 -8.37
C ASP A 218 25.18 1.74 -8.97
N TYR A 219 24.19 1.41 -8.14
CA TYR A 219 22.84 1.13 -8.63
C TYR A 219 22.21 2.37 -9.26
N TYR A 220 21.80 2.26 -10.52
CA TYR A 220 21.31 3.38 -11.36
C TYR A 220 20.14 4.18 -10.80
N ASN A 221 19.36 3.63 -9.88
CA ASN A 221 18.19 4.29 -9.27
C ASN A 221 18.23 4.25 -7.73
N CYS A 222 19.40 4.53 -7.15
CA CYS A 222 19.56 4.55 -5.70
C CYS A 222 18.67 5.61 -5.04
N ASP A 223 18.60 6.79 -5.62
CA ASP A 223 17.75 7.90 -5.16
C ASP A 223 16.25 7.51 -5.16
N GLY A 224 15.77 6.85 -6.21
CA GLY A 224 14.40 6.35 -6.27
C GLY A 224 14.12 5.25 -5.23
N THR A 225 15.12 4.40 -4.94
CA THR A 225 15.03 3.41 -3.86
C THR A 225 14.95 4.09 -2.50
N ALA A 226 15.75 5.12 -2.25
CA ALA A 226 15.71 5.92 -1.03
C ALA A 226 14.34 6.58 -0.84
N MET A 227 13.78 7.19 -1.89
CA MET A 227 12.43 7.76 -1.88
C MET A 227 11.36 6.70 -1.62
N SER A 228 11.49 5.50 -2.19
CA SER A 228 10.59 4.38 -1.91
C SER A 228 10.62 3.98 -0.44
N TYR A 229 11.81 3.83 0.14
CA TYR A 229 11.97 3.51 1.56
C TYR A 229 11.40 4.61 2.47
N TYR A 230 11.64 5.88 2.12
CA TYR A 230 11.08 7.00 2.86
C TYR A 230 9.55 6.97 2.87
N LEU A 231 8.91 6.90 1.71
CA LEU A 231 7.45 6.87 1.60
C LEU A 231 6.84 5.64 2.26
N GLN A 232 7.46 4.47 2.11
CA GLN A 232 7.03 3.25 2.79
C GLN A 232 7.15 3.35 4.31
N THR A 233 8.15 4.08 4.82
CA THR A 233 8.28 4.34 6.26
C THR A 233 7.15 5.24 6.75
N LEU A 234 6.82 6.31 6.03
CA LEU A 234 5.69 7.18 6.35
C LEU A 234 4.36 6.43 6.28
N GLU A 235 4.14 5.63 5.22
CA GLU A 235 3.00 4.73 5.07
C GLU A 235 2.87 3.80 6.28
N CYS A 236 3.96 3.14 6.68
CA CYS A 236 3.99 2.23 7.82
C CYS A 236 3.63 2.94 9.14
N ARG A 237 4.11 4.17 9.36
CA ARG A 237 3.77 4.95 10.56
C ARG A 237 2.27 5.30 10.59
N CYS A 238 1.70 5.69 9.46
CA CYS A 238 0.25 5.92 9.35
C CYS A 238 -0.55 4.64 9.58
N LEU A 239 -0.13 3.53 8.99
CA LEU A 239 -0.75 2.22 9.19
C LEU A 239 -0.72 1.79 10.67
N MET A 240 0.40 2.00 11.37
CA MET A 240 0.49 1.66 12.80
C MET A 240 -0.38 2.56 13.67
N SER A 241 -0.56 3.83 13.30
CA SER A 241 -1.52 4.73 13.96
C SER A 241 -2.96 4.25 13.76
N MET A 242 -3.34 3.87 12.54
CA MET A 242 -4.63 3.23 12.26
C MET A 242 -4.84 1.97 13.10
N TYR A 243 -3.83 1.07 13.12
CA TYR A 243 -3.87 -0.16 13.90
C TYR A 243 -4.13 0.08 15.39
N LYS A 244 -3.40 1.02 16.00
CA LYS A 244 -3.57 1.38 17.41
C LYS A 244 -4.98 1.89 17.68
N TYR A 245 -5.48 2.81 16.84
CA TYR A 245 -6.83 3.34 16.97
C TYR A 245 -7.89 2.25 16.86
N LEU A 246 -7.83 1.42 15.82
CA LEU A 246 -8.80 0.35 15.59
C LEU A 246 -8.80 -0.68 16.74
N LYS A 247 -7.62 -1.08 17.20
CA LYS A 247 -7.45 -1.98 18.33
C LYS A 247 -7.98 -1.38 19.63
N GLY A 248 -7.70 -0.09 19.87
CA GLY A 248 -8.21 0.66 21.04
C GLY A 248 -9.74 0.77 21.05
N ASN A 249 -10.39 0.76 19.89
CA ASN A 249 -11.83 0.73 19.72
C ASN A 249 -12.43 -0.70 19.66
N GLY A 250 -11.67 -1.71 20.12
CA GLY A 250 -12.15 -3.09 20.21
C GLY A 250 -12.32 -3.82 18.88
N ARG A 251 -11.81 -3.25 17.76
CA ARG A 251 -11.97 -3.87 16.43
C ARG A 251 -10.99 -5.00 16.25
N LYS A 252 -11.46 -6.09 15.65
CA LYS A 252 -10.63 -7.24 15.30
C LYS A 252 -9.99 -7.04 13.94
N ILE A 253 -8.67 -7.12 13.92
CA ILE A 253 -7.84 -6.91 12.74
C ILE A 253 -7.28 -8.25 12.31
N GLY A 254 -7.50 -8.63 11.04
CA GLY A 254 -7.00 -9.86 10.48
C GLY A 254 -5.62 -9.72 9.86
N ALA A 255 -5.40 -8.69 9.05
CA ALA A 255 -4.13 -8.44 8.40
C ALA A 255 -3.84 -6.95 8.25
N LEU A 256 -2.55 -6.59 8.20
CA LEU A 256 -2.06 -5.27 7.79
C LEU A 256 -1.43 -5.42 6.40
N ILE A 257 -1.89 -4.60 5.45
CA ILE A 257 -1.54 -4.73 4.04
C ILE A 257 -1.14 -3.37 3.47
N HIS A 258 0.17 -3.13 3.40
CA HIS A 258 0.73 -1.88 2.87
C HIS A 258 0.12 -0.64 3.54
N ASP A 259 -0.81 0.02 2.86
CA ASP A 259 -1.55 1.21 3.29
C ASP A 259 -2.97 0.90 3.78
N GLY A 260 -3.29 -0.38 4.04
CA GLY A 260 -4.62 -0.84 4.40
C GLY A 260 -4.66 -1.87 5.53
N VAL A 261 -5.88 -2.13 6.00
CA VAL A 261 -6.18 -3.05 7.09
C VAL A 261 -7.35 -3.94 6.71
N HIS A 262 -7.17 -5.26 6.79
CA HIS A 262 -8.29 -6.19 6.78
C HIS A 262 -8.99 -6.18 8.15
N LEU A 263 -10.14 -5.53 8.19
CA LEU A 263 -10.94 -5.39 9.40
C LEU A 263 -12.07 -6.42 9.39
N GLU A 264 -12.24 -7.21 10.47
CA GLU A 264 -13.32 -8.18 10.55
C GLU A 264 -14.68 -7.48 10.41
N LYS A 265 -15.55 -8.08 9.58
CA LYS A 265 -16.91 -7.61 9.38
C LYS A 265 -17.66 -7.60 10.71
N TRP A 266 -18.47 -6.58 10.87
CA TRP A 266 -19.37 -6.47 12.00
C TRP A 266 -20.63 -7.30 11.73
N VAL A 267 -21.11 -7.98 12.74
CA VAL A 267 -22.39 -8.70 12.67
C VAL A 267 -23.43 -7.83 13.38
N GLY A 268 -24.05 -6.93 12.63
CA GLY A 268 -25.07 -5.99 13.18
C GLY A 268 -25.86 -5.30 12.06
N GLU A 269 -27.02 -4.73 12.41
CA GLU A 269 -27.95 -4.13 11.45
C GLU A 269 -27.45 -2.81 10.81
N ASP A 270 -26.45 -2.14 11.41
CA ASP A 270 -25.96 -0.81 11.00
C ASP A 270 -24.46 -0.81 10.60
N GLU A 271 -23.97 -1.86 9.95
CA GLU A 271 -22.54 -2.01 9.62
C GLU A 271 -21.94 -0.78 8.90
N VAL A 272 -22.66 -0.17 7.97
CA VAL A 272 -22.19 0.99 7.19
C VAL A 272 -22.00 2.21 8.07
N LYS A 273 -22.97 2.52 8.93
CA LYS A 273 -22.92 3.65 9.85
C LYS A 273 -21.77 3.50 10.85
N ASP A 274 -21.60 2.30 11.37
CA ASP A 274 -20.51 1.98 12.31
C ASP A 274 -19.13 2.18 11.70
N PHE A 275 -18.97 1.86 10.41
CA PHE A 275 -17.71 2.10 9.69
C PHE A 275 -17.47 3.57 9.42
N ASP A 276 -18.49 4.34 9.06
CA ASP A 276 -18.35 5.78 8.84
C ASP A 276 -17.98 6.50 10.15
N ASP A 277 -18.62 6.17 11.26
CA ASP A 277 -18.31 6.71 12.58
C ASP A 277 -16.89 6.34 13.02
N LEU A 278 -16.48 5.09 12.79
CA LEU A 278 -15.13 4.61 13.06
C LEU A 278 -14.08 5.36 12.25
N ILE A 279 -14.32 5.55 10.94
CA ILE A 279 -13.41 6.28 10.05
C ILE A 279 -13.35 7.76 10.47
N ASN A 280 -14.48 8.39 10.74
CA ASN A 280 -14.55 9.79 11.16
C ASN A 280 -13.80 10.03 12.48
N GLY A 281 -13.84 9.09 13.41
CA GLY A 281 -13.06 9.15 14.65
C GLY A 281 -11.57 8.86 14.45
N MET A 282 -11.20 8.04 13.45
CA MET A 282 -9.81 7.70 13.16
C MET A 282 -9.04 8.85 12.51
N ILE A 283 -9.68 9.65 11.64
CA ILE A 283 -9.04 10.76 10.91
C ILE A 283 -8.30 11.71 11.85
N PRO A 284 -8.94 12.31 12.90
CA PRO A 284 -8.26 13.23 13.78
C PRO A 284 -7.15 12.59 14.61
N GLU A 285 -7.30 11.31 15.00
CA GLU A 285 -6.27 10.64 15.81
C GLU A 285 -5.03 10.33 14.97
N VAL A 286 -5.19 9.86 13.72
CA VAL A 286 -4.04 9.66 12.80
C VAL A 286 -3.37 11.00 12.50
N LEU A 287 -4.12 12.07 12.25
CA LEU A 287 -3.55 13.42 12.06
C LEU A 287 -2.77 13.90 13.28
N LYS A 288 -3.34 13.71 14.49
CA LYS A 288 -2.70 14.08 15.75
C LYS A 288 -1.39 13.34 15.97
N GLU A 289 -1.35 12.04 15.70
CA GLU A 289 -0.17 11.20 15.90
C GLU A 289 0.89 11.42 14.82
N THR A 290 0.51 11.45 13.54
CA THR A 290 1.44 11.46 12.42
C THR A 290 1.70 12.83 11.79
N GLY A 291 0.78 13.77 11.93
CA GLY A 291 0.78 15.06 11.22
C GLY A 291 0.17 14.99 9.81
N PHE A 292 -0.24 13.82 9.32
CA PHE A 292 -0.82 13.65 7.99
C PHE A 292 -2.35 13.71 8.03
N SER A 293 -2.94 14.61 7.24
CA SER A 293 -4.39 14.66 7.01
C SER A 293 -4.74 13.64 5.91
N LEU A 294 -5.17 12.47 6.32
CA LEU A 294 -5.47 11.35 5.43
C LEU A 294 -6.97 11.13 5.27
N LYS A 295 -7.36 10.56 4.14
CA LYS A 295 -8.71 10.05 3.89
C LYS A 295 -8.65 8.54 3.82
N PHE A 296 -9.66 7.90 4.35
CA PHE A 296 -9.80 6.46 4.36
C PHE A 296 -11.04 6.05 3.59
N LYS A 297 -11.03 4.84 3.07
CA LYS A 297 -12.21 4.25 2.43
C LYS A 297 -12.22 2.75 2.60
N ILE A 298 -13.41 2.19 2.64
CA ILE A 298 -13.60 0.76 2.49
C ILE A 298 -13.56 0.43 1.01
N LYS A 299 -12.76 -0.58 0.66
CA LYS A 299 -12.74 -1.22 -0.65
C LYS A 299 -13.47 -2.56 -0.53
N GLU A 300 -14.31 -2.83 -1.48
CA GLU A 300 -14.91 -4.14 -1.61
C GLU A 300 -13.92 -5.12 -2.24
N PHE A 301 -13.92 -6.34 -1.73
CA PHE A 301 -13.25 -7.45 -2.40
C PHE A 301 -14.00 -7.82 -3.67
N GLN A 302 -13.27 -8.18 -4.70
CA GLN A 302 -13.87 -8.60 -5.96
C GLN A 302 -14.70 -9.88 -5.76
N HIS A 303 -15.79 -9.97 -6.51
CA HIS A 303 -16.48 -11.24 -6.68
C HIS A 303 -15.74 -12.03 -7.76
N ILE A 304 -15.50 -13.31 -7.52
CA ILE A 304 -14.81 -14.22 -8.45
C ILE A 304 -15.88 -15.18 -8.95
N GLU A 305 -16.52 -14.84 -10.06
CA GLU A 305 -17.65 -15.57 -10.64
C GLU A 305 -17.29 -17.02 -10.97
N GLU A 306 -16.06 -17.28 -11.39
CA GLU A 306 -15.57 -18.60 -11.73
C GLU A 306 -15.63 -19.59 -10.55
N LEU A 307 -15.60 -19.08 -9.30
CA LEU A 307 -15.69 -19.91 -8.11
C LEU A 307 -17.13 -20.38 -7.81
N ASP A 308 -18.14 -19.70 -8.34
CA ASP A 308 -19.54 -20.03 -8.06
C ASP A 308 -19.93 -21.38 -8.63
N ASN A 309 -19.32 -21.77 -9.75
CA ASN A 309 -19.62 -23.00 -10.48
C ASN A 309 -18.78 -24.20 -10.04
N ILE A 310 -17.84 -24.03 -9.09
CA ILE A 310 -16.97 -25.11 -8.62
C ILE A 310 -17.63 -25.82 -7.44
N ILE A 311 -17.91 -27.09 -7.61
CA ILE A 311 -18.38 -28.01 -6.57
C ILE A 311 -17.14 -28.72 -6.01
N VAL A 312 -16.83 -28.47 -4.73
CA VAL A 312 -15.82 -29.25 -4.00
C VAL A 312 -16.56 -30.39 -3.29
N VAL A 313 -16.32 -31.60 -3.73
CA VAL A 313 -16.89 -32.84 -3.16
C VAL A 313 -16.11 -33.26 -1.91
#